data_70bde8e853285f9b303017aaf793d21f
#
_entry.id   70bde8e853285f9b303017aaf793d21f
#
_cell.length_a   1.000
_cell.length_b   1.000
_cell.length_c   1.000
_cell.angle_alpha   90.00
_cell.angle_beta   90.00
_cell.angle_gamma   90.00
#
_symmetry.space_group_name_H-M   'P 1'
#
loop_
_entity.id
_entity.type
_entity.pdbx_description
1 polymer ?
#
loop_
_entity_poly.entity_id
_entity_poly.type
_entity_poly.pdbx_seq_one_letter_code
_entity_poly.pdbx_strand_id
1 'polypeptide(L)'
;MINRDFAYDLLPHELDPFDEETFEQSKAAFYATITNMRTGQAEYVRITNTWQQMDVIRIYPHAYVGDNVRIGDNTILYSGVKIYYNCVVGQDCILHAGVVVGSDGFGFEPDAKGVNQKLPQIGNVVIEDDVEIGANTTVDRAMMGSTVIRRNAKIDNLVQVAHNVEVGESTFLCAQVGIAGSTKVGAHCILAGQVGVAGHIEIADNCVFGAQTGVAGSVRKAGMYQGSPAIDAMNWRRSSVGFKQLPDIMKRLQELEKKG
;
A
#
# COMPACT_ATOMS: atom_id res chain seq x y z
N MET A 1 -22.07 -1.95 7.50
CA MET A 1 -20.82 -2.43 8.14
C MET A 1 -21.25 -3.42 9.20
N ILE A 2 -20.99 -4.70 9.00
CA ILE A 2 -21.28 -5.71 10.04
C ILE A 2 -20.21 -5.49 11.11
N ASN A 3 -20.63 -5.14 12.31
CA ASN A 3 -19.71 -5.02 13.43
C ASN A 3 -19.06 -6.39 13.65
N ARG A 4 -17.73 -6.43 13.71
CA ARG A 4 -16.95 -7.65 13.88
C ARG A 4 -17.38 -8.41 15.15
N ASP A 5 -17.53 -7.70 16.26
CA ASP A 5 -17.94 -8.28 17.54
C ASP A 5 -19.36 -8.83 17.46
N PHE A 6 -20.25 -8.15 16.72
CA PHE A 6 -21.60 -8.64 16.47
C PHE A 6 -21.61 -9.94 15.64
N ALA A 7 -20.81 -10.00 14.58
CA ALA A 7 -20.81 -11.15 13.66
C ALA A 7 -20.07 -12.38 14.21
N TYR A 8 -19.05 -12.18 15.04
CA TYR A 8 -18.18 -13.26 15.48
C TYR A 8 -18.29 -13.59 16.96
N ASP A 9 -18.72 -12.65 17.80
CA ASP A 9 -18.90 -12.89 19.23
C ASP A 9 -20.38 -12.88 19.64
N LEU A 10 -21.07 -11.77 19.41
CA LEU A 10 -22.43 -11.61 19.91
C LEU A 10 -23.44 -12.52 19.20
N LEU A 11 -23.38 -12.62 17.86
CA LEU A 11 -24.32 -13.45 17.10
C LEU A 11 -24.13 -14.93 17.40
N PRO A 12 -22.93 -15.52 17.31
CA PRO A 12 -22.75 -16.95 17.56
C PRO A 12 -22.88 -17.36 19.03
N HIS A 13 -22.45 -16.53 19.98
CA HIS A 13 -22.38 -16.91 21.39
C HIS A 13 -23.55 -16.44 22.24
N GLU A 14 -24.20 -15.34 21.90
CA GLU A 14 -25.25 -14.77 22.72
C GLU A 14 -26.65 -14.75 22.05
N LEU A 15 -26.70 -14.41 20.75
CA LEU A 15 -28.00 -14.24 20.05
C LEU A 15 -28.41 -15.50 19.27
N ASP A 16 -27.48 -16.20 18.65
CA ASP A 16 -27.71 -17.47 17.97
C ASP A 16 -26.49 -18.38 18.22
N PRO A 17 -26.39 -18.90 19.46
CA PRO A 17 -25.20 -19.63 19.88
C PRO A 17 -25.00 -20.89 19.05
N PHE A 18 -23.83 -20.98 18.46
CA PHE A 18 -23.39 -22.21 17.80
C PHE A 18 -23.12 -23.25 18.88
N ASP A 19 -23.75 -24.40 18.77
CA ASP A 19 -23.58 -25.48 19.72
C ASP A 19 -22.23 -26.19 19.47
N GLU A 20 -21.21 -25.63 20.08
CA GLU A 20 -19.83 -26.10 19.98
C GLU A 20 -19.66 -27.50 20.55
N GLU A 21 -20.32 -27.78 21.67
CA GLU A 21 -20.23 -29.07 22.35
C GLU A 21 -20.82 -30.18 21.50
N THR A 22 -22.00 -29.96 20.92
CA THR A 22 -22.62 -30.89 19.97
C THR A 22 -21.76 -31.04 18.69
N PHE A 23 -21.15 -29.96 18.20
CA PHE A 23 -20.26 -30.03 17.03
C PHE A 23 -19.03 -30.87 17.33
N GLU A 24 -18.35 -30.66 18.45
CA GLU A 24 -17.14 -31.40 18.84
C GLU A 24 -17.44 -32.89 19.13
N GLN A 25 -18.61 -33.18 19.67
CA GLN A 25 -19.06 -34.55 19.94
C GLN A 25 -19.66 -35.24 18.70
N SER A 26 -19.90 -34.52 17.64
CA SER A 26 -20.45 -35.04 16.40
C SER A 26 -19.54 -36.06 15.74
N LYS A 27 -20.11 -37.18 15.32
CA LYS A 27 -19.42 -38.17 14.46
C LYS A 27 -19.32 -37.69 13.00
N ALA A 28 -19.98 -36.59 12.64
CA ALA A 28 -19.88 -36.00 11.33
C ALA A 28 -18.52 -35.33 11.15
N ALA A 29 -17.88 -35.57 10.03
CA ALA A 29 -16.66 -34.89 9.65
C ALA A 29 -16.99 -33.67 8.80
N PHE A 30 -16.61 -32.49 9.26
CA PHE A 30 -16.74 -31.26 8.51
C PHE A 30 -15.43 -30.97 7.80
N TYR A 31 -15.52 -30.51 6.55
CA TYR A 31 -14.35 -30.18 5.73
C TYR A 31 -14.53 -28.81 5.11
N ALA A 32 -13.50 -27.98 5.23
CA ALA A 32 -13.37 -26.80 4.38
C ALA A 32 -12.76 -27.21 3.04
N THR A 33 -13.36 -26.77 1.95
CA THR A 33 -12.77 -26.94 0.61
C THR A 33 -11.84 -25.79 0.33
N ILE A 34 -10.56 -26.09 0.14
CA ILE A 34 -9.56 -25.14 -0.32
C ILE A 34 -9.08 -25.53 -1.71
N THR A 35 -8.69 -24.57 -2.52
CA THR A 35 -8.08 -24.84 -3.82
C THR A 35 -6.57 -24.78 -3.69
N ASN A 36 -5.89 -25.89 -3.95
CA ASN A 36 -4.45 -25.89 -4.03
C ASN A 36 -4.01 -25.08 -5.25
N MET A 37 -3.38 -23.94 -4.99
CA MET A 37 -3.03 -22.96 -6.03
C MET A 37 -1.98 -23.47 -7.03
N ARG A 38 -1.18 -24.45 -6.63
CA ARG A 38 -0.17 -25.06 -7.52
C ARG A 38 -0.78 -26.07 -8.50
N THR A 39 -1.75 -26.86 -8.03
CA THR A 39 -2.32 -27.99 -8.80
C THR A 39 -3.68 -27.65 -9.41
N GLY A 40 -4.34 -26.59 -8.96
CA GLY A 40 -5.73 -26.27 -9.28
C GLY A 40 -6.74 -27.27 -8.71
N GLN A 41 -6.30 -28.22 -7.90
CA GLN A 41 -7.14 -29.26 -7.31
C GLN A 41 -7.81 -28.77 -6.04
N ALA A 42 -9.04 -29.20 -5.83
CA ALA A 42 -9.71 -29.00 -4.55
C ALA A 42 -9.09 -29.91 -3.48
N GLU A 43 -8.71 -29.34 -2.37
CA GLU A 43 -8.27 -30.06 -1.18
C GLU A 43 -9.32 -29.88 -0.07
N TYR A 44 -9.51 -30.93 0.73
CA TYR A 44 -10.47 -30.95 1.80
C TYR A 44 -9.73 -30.96 3.14
N VAL A 45 -9.79 -29.86 3.86
CA VAL A 45 -9.21 -29.74 5.21
C VAL A 45 -10.29 -30.07 6.23
N ARG A 46 -10.06 -31.12 7.03
CA ARG A 46 -10.98 -31.50 8.10
C ARG A 46 -10.95 -30.44 9.20
N ILE A 47 -12.12 -29.93 9.53
CA ILE A 47 -12.29 -29.00 10.64
C ILE A 47 -12.44 -29.83 11.89
N THR A 48 -11.48 -29.74 12.80
CA THR A 48 -11.41 -30.55 14.04
C THR A 48 -11.71 -29.72 15.28
N ASN A 49 -11.74 -28.41 15.18
CA ASN A 49 -12.05 -27.52 16.29
C ASN A 49 -12.74 -26.25 15.78
N THR A 50 -13.62 -25.65 16.54
CA THR A 50 -14.45 -24.55 16.11
C THR A 50 -13.71 -23.22 16.15
N TRP A 51 -13.95 -22.36 17.05
CA TRP A 51 -13.52 -20.96 16.97
C TRP A 51 -12.08 -20.67 17.39
N GLN A 52 -11.44 -21.58 18.14
CA GLN A 52 -10.05 -21.40 18.62
C GLN A 52 -8.98 -21.59 17.52
N GLN A 53 -9.34 -22.16 16.38
CA GLN A 53 -8.44 -22.31 15.23
C GLN A 53 -8.63 -21.25 14.16
N MET A 54 -9.27 -20.13 14.47
CA MET A 54 -9.41 -19.00 13.56
C MET A 54 -8.16 -18.09 13.47
N ASP A 55 -7.02 -18.54 13.95
CA ASP A 55 -5.71 -17.98 13.58
C ASP A 55 -5.37 -18.27 12.11
N VAL A 56 -6.41 -18.40 11.28
CA VAL A 56 -6.31 -18.84 9.89
C VAL A 56 -6.33 -17.64 8.96
N ILE A 57 -5.41 -17.63 8.03
CA ILE A 57 -5.43 -16.73 6.88
C ILE A 57 -6.79 -16.80 6.20
N ARG A 58 -7.46 -15.66 6.03
CA ARG A 58 -8.76 -15.58 5.36
C ARG A 58 -8.56 -15.14 3.91
N ILE A 59 -8.85 -16.02 2.97
CA ILE A 59 -8.70 -15.75 1.54
C ILE A 59 -10.08 -15.75 0.89
N TYR A 60 -10.51 -14.61 0.38
CA TYR A 60 -11.77 -14.44 -0.31
C TYR A 60 -11.69 -14.85 -1.78
N PRO A 61 -12.84 -15.10 -2.45
CA PRO A 61 -12.88 -15.55 -3.83
C PRO A 61 -12.10 -14.63 -4.79
N HIS A 62 -11.55 -15.26 -5.85
CA HIS A 62 -10.74 -14.59 -6.88
C HIS A 62 -9.41 -13.99 -6.42
N ALA A 63 -8.96 -14.26 -5.18
CA ALA A 63 -7.60 -13.95 -4.80
C ALA A 63 -6.62 -14.88 -5.53
N TYR A 64 -5.48 -14.31 -5.96
CA TYR A 64 -4.37 -15.05 -6.56
C TYR A 64 -3.16 -14.97 -5.65
N VAL A 65 -2.60 -16.11 -5.30
CA VAL A 65 -1.37 -16.24 -4.50
C VAL A 65 -0.36 -17.04 -5.32
N GLY A 66 0.72 -16.38 -5.71
CA GLY A 66 1.77 -16.96 -6.55
C GLY A 66 2.69 -17.92 -5.82
N ASP A 67 3.64 -18.48 -6.56
CA ASP A 67 4.60 -19.46 -6.02
C ASP A 67 5.49 -18.86 -4.94
N ASN A 68 5.77 -19.64 -3.90
CA ASN A 68 6.65 -19.30 -2.77
C ASN A 68 6.23 -18.03 -1.99
N VAL A 69 4.98 -17.59 -2.11
CA VAL A 69 4.43 -16.53 -1.26
C VAL A 69 4.31 -17.05 0.17
N ARG A 70 4.65 -16.20 1.12
CA ARG A 70 4.46 -16.45 2.55
C ARG A 70 3.47 -15.44 3.09
N ILE A 71 2.51 -15.90 3.88
CA ILE A 71 1.48 -15.07 4.49
C ILE A 71 1.42 -15.45 5.96
N GLY A 72 1.53 -14.46 6.84
CA GLY A 72 1.45 -14.65 8.29
C GLY A 72 0.00 -14.84 8.78
N ASP A 73 -0.10 -15.25 10.03
CA ASP A 73 -1.36 -15.58 10.70
C ASP A 73 -2.32 -14.40 10.74
N ASN A 74 -3.61 -14.66 10.83
CA ASN A 74 -4.71 -13.68 10.92
C ASN A 74 -4.82 -12.70 9.73
N THR A 75 -4.03 -12.87 8.69
CA THR A 75 -4.06 -11.99 7.52
C THR A 75 -5.29 -12.24 6.66
N ILE A 76 -5.91 -11.15 6.19
CA ILE A 76 -7.13 -11.16 5.39
C ILE A 76 -6.82 -10.70 3.97
N LEU A 77 -7.06 -11.56 2.98
CA LEU A 77 -7.00 -11.22 1.56
C LEU A 77 -8.40 -11.11 1.00
N TYR A 78 -8.88 -9.90 0.75
CA TYR A 78 -10.20 -9.68 0.16
C TYR A 78 -10.26 -10.09 -1.31
N SER A 79 -11.46 -10.11 -1.87
CA SER A 79 -11.73 -10.58 -3.22
C SER A 79 -10.86 -9.85 -4.27
N GLY A 80 -10.28 -10.63 -5.18
CA GLY A 80 -9.47 -10.11 -6.28
C GLY A 80 -8.07 -9.63 -5.91
N VAL A 81 -7.62 -9.79 -4.66
CA VAL A 81 -6.22 -9.56 -4.27
C VAL A 81 -5.29 -10.44 -5.10
N LYS A 82 -4.16 -9.90 -5.54
CA LYS A 82 -3.14 -10.63 -6.28
C LYS A 82 -1.79 -10.45 -5.62
N ILE A 83 -1.19 -11.55 -5.17
CA ILE A 83 0.17 -11.55 -4.61
C ILE A 83 1.05 -12.41 -5.53
N TYR A 84 2.01 -11.78 -6.17
CA TYR A 84 2.93 -12.44 -7.10
C TYR A 84 4.00 -13.23 -6.35
N TYR A 85 4.71 -14.09 -7.09
CA TYR A 85 5.69 -15.04 -6.57
C TYR A 85 6.77 -14.40 -5.68
N ASN A 86 7.27 -15.17 -4.71
CA ASN A 86 8.32 -14.84 -3.75
C ASN A 86 8.03 -13.65 -2.82
N CYS A 87 6.82 -13.10 -2.81
CA CYS A 87 6.45 -12.02 -1.89
C CYS A 87 6.17 -12.55 -0.48
N VAL A 88 6.34 -11.68 0.50
CA VAL A 88 6.08 -11.97 1.91
C VAL A 88 5.07 -10.98 2.46
N VAL A 89 4.06 -11.48 3.15
CA VAL A 89 3.07 -10.69 3.89
C VAL A 89 3.12 -11.17 5.34
N GLY A 90 3.25 -10.26 6.27
CA GLY A 90 3.28 -10.51 7.71
C GLY A 90 1.94 -10.99 8.26
N GLN A 91 1.87 -11.07 9.58
CA GLN A 91 0.65 -11.41 10.31
C GLN A 91 -0.25 -10.19 10.52
N ASP A 92 -1.52 -10.44 10.84
CA ASP A 92 -2.52 -9.43 11.16
C ASP A 92 -2.70 -8.34 10.08
N CYS A 93 -2.38 -8.67 8.83
CA CYS A 93 -2.50 -7.76 7.70
C CYS A 93 -3.90 -7.81 7.07
N ILE A 94 -4.33 -6.69 6.49
CA ILE A 94 -5.59 -6.59 5.74
C ILE A 94 -5.30 -6.05 4.34
N LEU A 95 -5.51 -6.86 3.31
CA LEU A 95 -5.40 -6.46 1.92
C LEU A 95 -6.79 -6.37 1.31
N HIS A 96 -7.25 -5.17 1.01
CA HIS A 96 -8.59 -4.92 0.46
C HIS A 96 -8.72 -5.34 -1.00
N ALA A 97 -9.96 -5.33 -1.51
CA ALA A 97 -10.28 -5.86 -2.83
C ALA A 97 -9.44 -5.23 -3.95
N GLY A 98 -8.93 -6.07 -4.84
CA GLY A 98 -8.19 -5.63 -6.01
C GLY A 98 -6.74 -5.17 -5.75
N VAL A 99 -6.24 -5.27 -4.52
CA VAL A 99 -4.82 -4.99 -4.21
C VAL A 99 -3.91 -5.90 -5.04
N VAL A 100 -2.84 -5.34 -5.60
CA VAL A 100 -1.81 -6.07 -6.35
C VAL A 100 -0.46 -5.89 -5.68
N VAL A 101 0.16 -6.99 -5.27
CA VAL A 101 1.46 -7.02 -4.61
C VAL A 101 2.45 -7.78 -5.47
N GLY A 102 3.56 -7.15 -5.82
CA GLY A 102 4.68 -7.81 -6.50
C GLY A 102 4.55 -7.89 -8.01
N SER A 103 3.72 -7.04 -8.66
CA SER A 103 3.81 -6.80 -10.11
C SER A 103 5.16 -6.17 -10.46
N ASP A 104 5.58 -6.31 -11.72
CA ASP A 104 6.85 -5.72 -12.17
C ASP A 104 6.84 -4.19 -12.02
N GLY A 105 7.92 -3.67 -11.48
CA GLY A 105 8.19 -2.24 -11.47
C GLY A 105 8.38 -1.65 -12.87
N PHE A 106 8.24 -0.34 -12.99
CA PHE A 106 8.42 0.41 -14.24
C PHE A 106 9.92 0.63 -14.51
N GLY A 107 10.58 -0.41 -15.04
CA GLY A 107 11.99 -0.42 -15.38
C GLY A 107 12.22 -0.59 -16.87
N PHE A 108 12.71 0.44 -17.54
CA PHE A 108 13.03 0.42 -18.96
C PHE A 108 14.31 1.23 -19.23
N GLU A 109 15.08 0.82 -20.20
CA GLU A 109 16.27 1.53 -20.67
C GLU A 109 16.21 1.65 -22.20
N PRO A 110 16.43 2.84 -22.80
CA PRO A 110 16.45 2.99 -24.23
C PRO A 110 17.73 2.39 -24.81
N ASP A 111 17.60 1.63 -25.88
CA ASP A 111 18.73 1.17 -26.69
C ASP A 111 19.32 2.32 -27.53
N ALA A 112 20.39 2.01 -28.30
CA ALA A 112 21.08 3.00 -29.16
C ALA A 112 20.16 3.64 -30.23
N LYS A 113 18.98 3.08 -30.48
CA LYS A 113 17.97 3.61 -31.42
C LYS A 113 16.81 4.32 -30.69
N GLY A 114 16.89 4.44 -29.38
CA GLY A 114 15.83 5.04 -28.56
C GLY A 114 14.63 4.13 -28.30
N VAL A 115 14.75 2.83 -28.57
CA VAL A 115 13.69 1.85 -28.29
C VAL A 115 13.80 1.39 -26.84
N ASN A 116 12.72 1.53 -26.07
CA ASN A 116 12.69 1.13 -24.66
C ASN A 116 12.77 -0.39 -24.51
N GLN A 117 13.80 -0.86 -23.85
CA GLN A 117 14.00 -2.26 -23.49
C GLN A 117 13.60 -2.47 -22.04
N LYS A 118 12.79 -3.51 -21.77
CA LYS A 118 12.34 -3.83 -20.41
C LYS A 118 13.52 -4.37 -19.59
N LEU A 119 13.70 -3.82 -18.39
CA LEU A 119 14.60 -4.34 -17.38
C LEU A 119 13.88 -5.37 -16.52
N PRO A 120 14.39 -6.61 -16.39
CA PRO A 120 13.80 -7.63 -15.55
C PRO A 120 13.68 -7.17 -14.08
N GLN A 121 12.55 -7.45 -13.47
CA GLN A 121 12.29 -7.16 -12.07
C GLN A 121 12.33 -8.47 -11.28
N ILE A 122 13.47 -8.78 -10.68
CA ILE A 122 13.77 -10.08 -10.07
C ILE A 122 13.67 -10.10 -8.54
N GLY A 123 13.43 -8.94 -7.94
CA GLY A 123 13.20 -8.82 -6.50
C GLY A 123 11.78 -9.21 -6.09
N ASN A 124 11.39 -8.83 -4.88
CA ASN A 124 10.08 -9.12 -4.33
C ASN A 124 9.48 -7.92 -3.57
N VAL A 125 8.37 -8.17 -2.89
CA VAL A 125 7.76 -7.27 -1.90
C VAL A 125 7.76 -7.96 -0.55
N VAL A 126 8.08 -7.20 0.49
CA VAL A 126 7.95 -7.60 1.89
C VAL A 126 7.00 -6.62 2.57
N ILE A 127 5.88 -7.14 3.05
CA ILE A 127 4.91 -6.42 3.89
C ILE A 127 5.08 -6.97 5.29
N GLU A 128 5.41 -6.12 6.25
CA GLU A 128 5.54 -6.50 7.65
C GLU A 128 4.17 -6.61 8.33
N ASP A 129 4.15 -6.86 9.64
CA ASP A 129 2.92 -7.12 10.39
C ASP A 129 2.02 -5.89 10.55
N ASP A 130 0.74 -6.10 10.86
CA ASP A 130 -0.26 -5.07 11.14
C ASP A 130 -0.49 -4.05 10.00
N VAL A 131 -0.13 -4.38 8.77
CA VAL A 131 -0.30 -3.49 7.62
C VAL A 131 -1.69 -3.60 7.04
N GLU A 132 -2.30 -2.45 6.72
CA GLU A 132 -3.56 -2.41 5.99
C GLU A 132 -3.38 -1.71 4.65
N ILE A 133 -3.86 -2.34 3.55
CA ILE A 133 -3.73 -1.83 2.19
C ILE A 133 -5.11 -1.71 1.56
N GLY A 134 -5.50 -0.49 1.22
CA GLY A 134 -6.78 -0.13 0.62
C GLY A 134 -6.97 -0.65 -0.81
N ALA A 135 -8.23 -0.64 -1.25
CA ALA A 135 -8.66 -1.24 -2.51
C ALA A 135 -7.93 -0.67 -3.74
N ASN A 136 -7.58 -1.56 -4.68
CA ASN A 136 -6.90 -1.25 -5.94
C ASN A 136 -5.55 -0.53 -5.78
N THR A 137 -4.93 -0.63 -4.62
CA THR A 137 -3.55 -0.19 -4.41
C THR A 137 -2.58 -1.18 -5.03
N THR A 138 -1.50 -0.68 -5.59
CA THR A 138 -0.45 -1.47 -6.23
C THR A 138 0.89 -1.25 -5.56
N VAL A 139 1.59 -2.35 -5.26
CA VAL A 139 2.94 -2.35 -4.68
C VAL A 139 3.84 -3.16 -5.60
N ASP A 140 4.70 -2.47 -6.33
CA ASP A 140 5.59 -3.10 -7.31
C ASP A 140 6.76 -3.81 -6.62
N ARG A 141 7.19 -4.93 -7.22
CA ARG A 141 8.41 -5.62 -6.77
C ARG A 141 9.66 -4.80 -7.02
N ALA A 142 10.66 -4.98 -6.21
CA ALA A 142 11.96 -4.41 -6.46
C ALA A 142 12.61 -4.97 -7.74
N MET A 143 13.44 -4.17 -8.38
CA MET A 143 14.31 -4.66 -9.45
C MET A 143 15.27 -5.73 -8.92
N MET A 144 15.92 -5.47 -7.78
CA MET A 144 16.69 -6.41 -6.96
C MET A 144 16.44 -6.09 -5.49
N GLY A 145 16.46 -7.10 -4.62
CA GLY A 145 16.12 -6.96 -3.21
C GLY A 145 14.61 -6.89 -3.00
N SER A 146 14.15 -5.97 -2.18
CA SER A 146 12.75 -5.88 -1.79
C SER A 146 12.21 -4.45 -1.83
N THR A 147 10.96 -4.29 -2.23
CA THR A 147 10.10 -3.17 -1.86
C THR A 147 9.52 -3.50 -0.49
N VAL A 148 9.58 -2.58 0.46
CA VAL A 148 9.28 -2.88 1.86
C VAL A 148 8.19 -1.96 2.39
N ILE A 149 7.15 -2.55 2.95
CA ILE A 149 6.13 -1.85 3.75
C ILE A 149 6.33 -2.25 5.20
N ARG A 150 6.76 -1.30 6.02
CA ARG A 150 7.05 -1.55 7.41
C ARG A 150 5.79 -1.70 8.25
N ARG A 151 5.99 -2.29 9.43
CA ARG A 151 4.95 -2.61 10.39
C ARG A 151 3.96 -1.45 10.61
N ASN A 152 2.69 -1.81 10.76
CA ASN A 152 1.59 -0.90 11.07
C ASN A 152 1.41 0.28 10.10
N ALA A 153 2.01 0.24 8.90
CA ALA A 153 1.70 1.23 7.87
C ALA A 153 0.24 1.08 7.41
N LYS A 154 -0.43 2.20 7.17
CA LYS A 154 -1.80 2.24 6.68
C LYS A 154 -1.84 2.92 5.33
N ILE A 155 -2.23 2.18 4.32
CA ILE A 155 -2.22 2.59 2.92
C ILE A 155 -3.67 2.58 2.44
N ASP A 156 -4.15 3.72 1.98
CA ASP A 156 -5.51 3.91 1.50
C ASP A 156 -5.67 3.41 0.03
N ASN A 157 -6.82 3.66 -0.55
CA ASN A 157 -7.20 3.19 -1.87
C ASN A 157 -6.41 3.88 -3.00
N LEU A 158 -6.18 3.16 -4.10
CA LEU A 158 -5.57 3.69 -5.33
C LEU A 158 -4.17 4.29 -5.12
N VAL A 159 -3.42 3.81 -4.15
CA VAL A 159 -2.03 4.22 -3.93
C VAL A 159 -1.11 3.43 -4.84
N GLN A 160 -0.07 4.09 -5.39
CA GLN A 160 1.02 3.46 -6.11
C GLN A 160 2.31 3.50 -5.29
N VAL A 161 2.83 2.35 -4.93
CA VAL A 161 4.17 2.19 -4.35
C VAL A 161 5.06 1.52 -5.38
N ALA A 162 6.02 2.27 -5.92
CA ALA A 162 6.89 1.76 -6.98
C ALA A 162 8.02 0.85 -6.44
N HIS A 163 8.79 0.30 -7.36
CA HIS A 163 9.88 -0.65 -7.07
C HIS A 163 10.94 -0.08 -6.10
N ASN A 164 11.46 -0.90 -5.23
CA ASN A 164 12.52 -0.53 -4.27
C ASN A 164 12.15 0.60 -3.30
N VAL A 165 10.88 0.92 -3.15
CA VAL A 165 10.40 1.88 -2.13
C VAL A 165 10.43 1.22 -0.77
N GLU A 166 10.75 2.00 0.25
CA GLU A 166 10.57 1.65 1.65
C GLU A 166 9.59 2.62 2.28
N VAL A 167 8.47 2.10 2.82
CA VAL A 167 7.49 2.87 3.61
C VAL A 167 7.74 2.58 5.08
N GLY A 168 8.06 3.60 5.85
CA GLY A 168 8.39 3.48 7.27
C GLY A 168 7.23 3.06 8.15
N GLU A 169 7.56 2.61 9.35
CA GLU A 169 6.62 2.12 10.35
C GLU A 169 5.55 3.17 10.68
N SER A 170 4.30 2.71 10.86
CA SER A 170 3.18 3.56 11.27
C SER A 170 2.93 4.79 10.37
N THR A 171 3.36 4.73 9.10
CA THR A 171 3.15 5.78 8.12
C THR A 171 1.80 5.65 7.44
N PHE A 172 1.12 6.78 7.24
CA PHE A 172 -0.15 6.87 6.51
C PHE A 172 0.07 7.36 5.08
N LEU A 173 -0.39 6.58 4.11
CA LEU A 173 -0.49 6.98 2.72
C LEU A 173 -1.98 7.09 2.37
N CYS A 174 -2.50 8.32 2.27
CA CYS A 174 -3.90 8.53 1.91
C CYS A 174 -4.15 8.26 0.43
N ALA A 175 -5.42 8.28 0.04
CA ALA A 175 -5.84 7.88 -1.30
C ALA A 175 -5.09 8.60 -2.43
N GLN A 176 -4.76 7.83 -3.46
CA GLN A 176 -4.09 8.30 -4.67
C GLN A 176 -2.68 8.88 -4.46
N VAL A 177 -2.01 8.59 -3.35
CA VAL A 177 -0.59 8.89 -3.19
C VAL A 177 0.21 8.06 -4.20
N GLY A 178 1.20 8.69 -4.82
CA GLY A 178 2.15 8.03 -5.72
C GLY A 178 3.58 8.22 -5.23
N ILE A 179 4.29 7.12 -4.98
CA ILE A 179 5.70 7.13 -4.57
C ILE A 179 6.53 6.50 -5.67
N ALA A 180 7.43 7.28 -6.27
CA ALA A 180 8.30 6.81 -7.33
C ALA A 180 9.45 5.93 -6.79
N GLY A 181 10.06 5.16 -7.68
CA GLY A 181 11.01 4.10 -7.34
C GLY A 181 12.21 4.53 -6.49
N SER A 182 12.70 3.61 -5.68
CA SER A 182 13.89 3.76 -4.82
C SER A 182 13.79 4.88 -3.78
N THR A 183 12.58 5.30 -3.43
CA THR A 183 12.33 6.31 -2.40
C THR A 183 12.19 5.67 -1.03
N LYS A 184 12.74 6.32 -0.01
CA LYS A 184 12.55 5.93 1.39
C LYS A 184 11.69 6.95 2.10
N VAL A 185 10.55 6.51 2.61
CA VAL A 185 9.67 7.30 3.46
C VAL A 185 9.91 6.88 4.91
N GLY A 186 10.21 7.84 5.77
CA GLY A 186 10.46 7.61 7.19
C GLY A 186 9.23 7.10 7.95
N ALA A 187 9.43 6.80 9.22
CA ALA A 187 8.37 6.35 10.12
C ALA A 187 7.44 7.50 10.54
N HIS A 188 6.21 7.16 10.92
CA HIS A 188 5.21 8.09 11.44
C HIS A 188 4.93 9.30 10.54
N CYS A 189 5.08 9.12 9.22
CA CYS A 189 4.74 10.13 8.23
C CYS A 189 3.26 10.10 7.88
N ILE A 190 2.74 11.23 7.40
CA ILE A 190 1.40 11.35 6.84
C ILE A 190 1.51 12.00 5.46
N LEU A 191 1.19 11.24 4.42
CA LEU A 191 1.07 11.75 3.06
C LEU A 191 -0.41 11.85 2.74
N ALA A 192 -0.96 13.08 2.73
CA ALA A 192 -2.37 13.29 2.42
C ALA A 192 -2.71 12.98 0.96
N GLY A 193 -4.00 12.96 0.63
CA GLY A 193 -4.47 12.51 -0.69
C GLY A 193 -3.78 13.19 -1.86
N GLN A 194 -3.46 12.40 -2.88
CA GLN A 194 -2.83 12.84 -4.13
C GLN A 194 -1.42 13.45 -3.98
N VAL A 195 -0.71 13.16 -2.89
CA VAL A 195 0.70 13.51 -2.77
C VAL A 195 1.51 12.70 -3.78
N GLY A 196 2.37 13.38 -4.52
CA GLY A 196 3.33 12.77 -5.45
C GLY A 196 4.76 12.90 -4.93
N VAL A 197 5.49 11.79 -4.88
CA VAL A 197 6.87 11.77 -4.37
C VAL A 197 7.82 11.35 -5.47
N ALA A 198 8.85 12.16 -5.73
CA ALA A 198 9.88 11.87 -6.72
C ALA A 198 10.72 10.64 -6.33
N GLY A 199 11.34 10.00 -7.33
CA GLY A 199 12.19 8.84 -7.12
C GLY A 199 13.55 9.18 -6.50
N HIS A 200 14.16 8.16 -5.87
CA HIS A 200 15.52 8.22 -5.32
C HIS A 200 15.73 9.30 -4.25
N ILE A 201 14.68 9.63 -3.49
CA ILE A 201 14.75 10.61 -2.40
C ILE A 201 14.48 9.94 -1.05
N GLU A 202 14.84 10.66 0.01
CA GLU A 202 14.61 10.25 1.40
C GLU A 202 13.75 11.29 2.12
N ILE A 203 12.72 10.82 2.83
CA ILE A 203 11.85 11.61 3.69
C ILE A 203 12.13 11.22 5.13
N ALA A 204 12.47 12.19 5.96
CA ALA A 204 12.69 11.98 7.39
C ALA A 204 11.42 11.52 8.10
N ASP A 205 11.59 10.93 9.28
CA ASP A 205 10.48 10.54 10.14
C ASP A 205 9.62 11.75 10.55
N ASN A 206 8.35 11.49 10.89
CA ASN A 206 7.41 12.50 11.40
C ASN A 206 7.16 13.68 10.44
N CYS A 207 7.19 13.45 9.15
CA CYS A 207 6.82 14.43 8.14
C CYS A 207 5.32 14.34 7.80
N VAL A 208 4.68 15.50 7.66
CA VAL A 208 3.27 15.59 7.23
C VAL A 208 3.20 16.39 5.94
N PHE A 209 2.62 15.81 4.89
CA PHE A 209 2.42 16.47 3.60
C PHE A 209 0.93 16.72 3.38
N GLY A 210 0.56 17.97 3.13
CA GLY A 210 -0.81 18.35 2.76
C GLY A 210 -1.22 17.77 1.40
N ALA A 211 -2.52 17.69 1.14
CA ALA A 211 -3.04 17.13 -0.10
C ALA A 211 -2.46 17.79 -1.35
N GLN A 212 -2.23 16.98 -2.41
CA GLN A 212 -1.69 17.40 -3.70
C GLN A 212 -0.29 18.02 -3.65
N THR A 213 0.47 17.77 -2.58
CA THR A 213 1.86 18.24 -2.49
C THR A 213 2.76 17.41 -3.41
N GLY A 214 3.57 18.10 -4.22
CA GLY A 214 4.64 17.50 -5.00
C GLY A 214 5.96 17.55 -4.22
N VAL A 215 6.50 16.39 -3.87
CA VAL A 215 7.79 16.27 -3.16
C VAL A 215 8.88 15.97 -4.17
N ALA A 216 9.60 17.00 -4.60
CA ALA A 216 10.58 16.91 -5.69
C ALA A 216 12.01 16.58 -5.23
N GLY A 217 12.29 16.51 -3.93
CA GLY A 217 13.61 16.23 -3.38
C GLY A 217 13.57 15.77 -1.94
N SER A 218 14.70 15.31 -1.42
CA SER A 218 14.78 14.76 -0.06
C SER A 218 14.40 15.77 1.00
N VAL A 219 13.61 15.32 1.98
CA VAL A 219 13.12 16.09 3.12
C VAL A 219 13.82 15.58 4.36
N ARG A 220 14.80 16.33 4.85
CA ARG A 220 15.71 15.89 5.92
C ARG A 220 15.26 16.27 7.33
N LYS A 221 14.16 17.00 7.46
CA LYS A 221 13.69 17.52 8.75
C LYS A 221 12.21 17.21 8.91
N ALA A 222 11.83 16.68 10.07
CA ALA A 222 10.44 16.55 10.48
C ALA A 222 9.70 17.88 10.39
N GLY A 223 8.46 17.86 9.95
CA GLY A 223 7.66 19.08 9.82
C GLY A 223 6.43 18.89 8.94
N MET A 224 5.67 19.96 8.80
CA MET A 224 4.51 20.02 7.92
C MET A 224 4.87 20.75 6.63
N TYR A 225 4.55 20.12 5.48
CA TYR A 225 4.83 20.60 4.14
C TYR A 225 3.54 20.69 3.35
N GLN A 226 3.39 21.71 2.52
CA GLN A 226 2.18 21.89 1.74
C GLN A 226 2.46 22.51 0.37
N GLY A 227 1.69 22.07 -0.63
CA GLY A 227 1.64 22.65 -1.98
C GLY A 227 0.22 22.62 -2.54
N SER A 228 -0.03 23.37 -3.63
CA SER A 228 -1.32 23.40 -4.36
C SER A 228 -2.55 23.73 -3.51
N PRO A 229 -2.61 24.84 -2.74
CA PRO A 229 -3.86 25.25 -2.08
C PRO A 229 -4.89 25.71 -3.11
N ALA A 230 -6.18 25.39 -2.91
CA ALA A 230 -7.26 26.02 -3.66
C ALA A 230 -7.39 27.48 -3.23
N ILE A 231 -7.39 28.37 -4.22
CA ILE A 231 -7.65 29.80 -4.02
C ILE A 231 -8.78 30.26 -4.95
N ASP A 232 -9.37 31.40 -4.65
CA ASP A 232 -10.41 32.00 -5.50
C ASP A 232 -9.98 32.06 -6.97
N ALA A 233 -10.88 31.71 -7.89
CA ALA A 233 -10.57 31.57 -9.32
C ALA A 233 -10.01 32.84 -9.95
N MET A 234 -10.48 34.03 -9.55
CA MET A 234 -9.96 35.30 -10.06
C MET A 234 -8.53 35.55 -9.57
N ASN A 235 -8.29 35.28 -8.30
CA ASN A 235 -6.95 35.40 -7.70
C ASN A 235 -5.97 34.38 -8.30
N TRP A 236 -6.44 33.15 -8.56
CA TRP A 236 -5.64 32.14 -9.29
C TRP A 236 -5.20 32.64 -10.67
N ARG A 237 -6.14 33.15 -11.48
CA ARG A 237 -5.84 33.67 -12.83
C ARG A 237 -4.81 34.79 -12.80
N ARG A 238 -4.95 35.76 -11.85
CA ARG A 238 -3.99 36.85 -11.67
C ARG A 238 -2.61 36.33 -11.24
N SER A 239 -2.56 35.43 -10.25
CA SER A 239 -1.31 34.85 -9.75
C SER A 239 -0.59 34.02 -10.81
N SER A 240 -1.31 33.27 -11.63
CA SER A 240 -0.75 32.45 -12.70
C SER A 240 -0.04 33.29 -13.78
N VAL A 241 -0.53 34.49 -14.07
CA VAL A 241 0.16 35.44 -14.97
C VAL A 241 1.46 35.95 -14.31
N GLY A 242 1.37 36.36 -13.04
CA GLY A 242 2.53 36.82 -12.26
C GLY A 242 3.60 35.74 -12.10
N PHE A 243 3.17 34.48 -11.87
CA PHE A 243 4.09 33.37 -11.69
C PHE A 243 5.02 33.15 -12.90
N LYS A 244 4.50 33.28 -14.13
CA LYS A 244 5.31 33.19 -15.35
C LYS A 244 6.33 34.33 -15.47
N GLN A 245 6.05 35.48 -14.88
CA GLN A 245 6.90 36.66 -14.94
C GLN A 245 7.85 36.78 -13.73
N LEU A 246 7.77 35.83 -12.77
CA LEU A 246 8.54 35.91 -11.53
C LEU A 246 10.06 36.08 -11.75
N PRO A 247 10.72 35.38 -12.70
CA PRO A 247 12.14 35.57 -12.96
C PRO A 247 12.47 37.00 -13.39
N ASP A 248 11.64 37.61 -14.25
CA ASP A 248 11.85 39.00 -14.71
C ASP A 248 11.58 40.01 -13.59
N ILE A 249 10.56 39.78 -12.77
CA ILE A 249 10.25 40.60 -11.60
C ILE A 249 11.42 40.59 -10.61
N MET A 250 11.97 39.41 -10.31
CA MET A 250 13.11 39.28 -9.41
C MET A 250 14.35 40.00 -9.95
N LYS A 251 14.62 39.90 -11.26
CA LYS A 251 15.75 40.61 -11.88
C LYS A 251 15.59 42.12 -11.76
N ARG A 252 14.40 42.67 -12.04
CA ARG A 252 14.08 44.09 -11.90
C ARG A 252 14.21 44.56 -10.46
N LEU A 253 13.78 43.75 -9.51
CA LEU A 253 13.94 44.08 -8.07
C LEU A 253 15.41 44.19 -7.69
N GLN A 254 16.25 43.24 -8.09
CA GLN A 254 17.70 43.29 -7.85
C GLN A 254 18.39 44.50 -8.49
N GLU A 255 17.91 44.92 -9.67
CA GLU A 255 18.42 46.15 -10.34
C GLU A 255 18.02 47.41 -9.58
N LEU A 256 16.85 47.44 -8.95
CA LEU A 256 16.40 48.58 -8.13
C LEU A 256 17.20 48.63 -6.82
N GLU A 257 17.41 47.50 -6.16
CA GLU A 257 18.23 47.46 -4.92
C GLU A 257 19.68 47.90 -5.12
N LYS A 258 20.25 47.72 -6.32
CA LYS A 258 21.62 48.17 -6.63
C LYS A 258 21.71 49.68 -6.92
N LYS A 259 20.57 50.36 -7.14
CA LYS A 259 20.50 51.77 -7.47
C LYS A 259 20.14 52.66 -6.28
N GLY A 260 19.73 52.10 -5.17
CA GLY A 260 19.51 52.75 -3.88
C GLY A 260 20.70 52.56 -2.93
#